data_8d1c92a15e8352def4765da7cf67e76a
#
_entry.id   8d1c92a15e8352def4765da7cf67e76a
#
_cell.length_a   1.000
_cell.length_b   1.000
_cell.length_c   1.000
_cell.angle_alpha   90.00
_cell.angle_beta   90.00
_cell.angle_gamma   90.00
#
_symmetry.space_group_name_H-M   'P 1'
#
loop_
_entity.id
_entity.type
_entity.pdbx_description
1 polymer ?
#
loop_
_entity_poly.entity_id
_entity_poly.type
_entity_poly.pdbx_seq_one_letter_code
_entity_poly.pdbx_strand_id
1 'polypeptide(L)'
;MLVAQNFAIWSSIFGTKILNNTGKEIVLFGKFEAVIIAFVSASLLLMASLTKGIPTSLVQLNVAAILGVGVAKLGPKNIFRKTEVRKFFLMWLIAPLFAFVLCLLLTYLADKMGYLDAKIVIMK
;
A
#
# COMPACT_ATOMS: atom_id res chain seq x y z
N MET A 1 2.49 -20.25 -11.64
CA MET A 1 1.07 -20.56 -11.41
C MET A 1 0.68 -20.60 -9.94
N LEU A 2 1.45 -21.20 -9.04
CA LEU A 2 1.13 -21.29 -7.60
C LEU A 2 0.95 -19.93 -6.89
N VAL A 3 1.70 -18.89 -7.27
CA VAL A 3 1.61 -17.57 -6.65
C VAL A 3 0.26 -16.88 -6.95
N ALA A 4 -0.23 -17.00 -8.19
CA ALA A 4 -1.49 -16.39 -8.58
C ALA A 4 -2.70 -17.02 -7.87
N GLN A 5 -2.68 -18.33 -7.67
CA GLN A 5 -3.73 -19.05 -6.95
C GLN A 5 -3.77 -18.67 -5.46
N ASN A 6 -2.61 -18.62 -4.81
CA ASN A 6 -2.53 -18.19 -3.42
C ASN A 6 -3.00 -16.74 -3.25
N PHE A 7 -2.62 -15.85 -4.18
CA PHE A 7 -3.06 -14.47 -4.16
C PHE A 7 -4.58 -14.34 -4.32
N ALA A 8 -5.18 -15.11 -5.22
CA ALA A 8 -6.62 -15.13 -5.43
C ALA A 8 -7.40 -15.60 -4.20
N ILE A 9 -6.94 -16.68 -3.55
CA ILE A 9 -7.56 -17.22 -2.33
C ILE A 9 -7.48 -16.21 -1.18
N TRP A 10 -6.31 -15.65 -0.91
CA TRP A 10 -6.12 -14.67 0.14
C TRP A 10 -6.89 -13.37 -0.11
N SER A 11 -6.91 -12.90 -1.35
CA SER A 11 -7.67 -11.73 -1.76
C SER A 11 -9.18 -11.95 -1.59
N SER A 12 -9.70 -13.14 -1.89
CA SER A 12 -11.11 -13.46 -1.73
C SER A 12 -11.54 -13.53 -0.26
N ILE A 13 -10.70 -14.10 0.61
CA ILE A 13 -11.02 -14.27 2.03
C ILE A 13 -10.88 -12.97 2.81
N PHE A 14 -9.80 -12.24 2.60
CA PHE A 14 -9.48 -11.03 3.38
C PHE A 14 -9.86 -9.73 2.69
N GLY A 15 -9.96 -9.72 1.36
CA GLY A 15 -10.23 -8.51 0.58
C GLY A 15 -11.57 -7.87 0.91
N THR A 16 -12.61 -8.65 1.11
CA THR A 16 -13.95 -8.14 1.45
C THR A 16 -13.96 -7.45 2.81
N LYS A 17 -13.23 -8.00 3.78
CA LYS A 17 -13.13 -7.44 5.13
C LYS A 17 -12.33 -6.12 5.13
N ILE A 18 -11.24 -6.09 4.38
CA ILE A 18 -10.39 -4.89 4.23
C ILE A 18 -11.16 -3.79 3.50
N LEU A 19 -11.85 -4.10 2.41
CA LEU A 19 -12.66 -3.14 1.65
C LEU A 19 -13.79 -2.55 2.48
N ASN A 20 -14.49 -3.37 3.25
CA ASN A 20 -15.57 -2.89 4.12
C ASN A 20 -15.04 -1.97 5.23
N ASN A 21 -13.91 -2.32 5.84
CA ASN A 21 -13.31 -1.50 6.89
C ASN A 21 -12.76 -0.20 6.33
N THR A 22 -12.03 -0.24 5.22
CA THR A 22 -11.44 0.97 4.62
C THR A 22 -12.50 1.93 4.09
N GLY A 23 -13.56 1.41 3.46
CA GLY A 23 -14.59 2.25 2.85
C GLY A 23 -15.59 2.85 3.83
N LYS A 24 -15.90 2.16 4.95
CA LYS A 24 -16.93 2.61 5.91
C LYS A 24 -16.38 3.31 7.14
N GLU A 25 -15.16 3.00 7.56
CA GLU A 25 -14.61 3.51 8.83
C GLU A 25 -13.90 4.85 8.69
N ILE A 26 -13.30 5.15 7.54
CA ILE A 26 -12.57 6.41 7.37
C ILE A 26 -13.53 7.57 7.19
N VAL A 27 -14.45 7.49 6.23
CA VAL A 27 -15.52 8.49 6.00
C VAL A 27 -16.69 7.81 5.32
N LEU A 28 -17.93 8.16 5.70
CA LEU A 28 -19.13 7.79 4.96
C LEU A 28 -19.15 8.58 3.64
N PHE A 29 -18.77 7.92 2.55
CA PHE A 29 -18.75 8.51 1.23
C PHE A 29 -20.09 8.36 0.51
N GLY A 30 -20.56 9.45 -0.09
CA GLY A 30 -21.61 9.39 -1.10
C GLY A 30 -21.09 8.83 -2.41
N LYS A 31 -21.99 8.42 -3.31
CA LYS A 31 -21.62 7.89 -4.64
C LYS A 31 -20.79 8.90 -5.44
N PHE A 32 -21.07 10.18 -5.32
CA PHE A 32 -20.36 11.25 -6.01
C PHE A 32 -18.91 11.39 -5.54
N GLU A 33 -18.68 11.29 -4.25
CA GLU A 33 -17.34 11.37 -3.66
C GLU A 33 -16.47 10.17 -4.05
N ALA A 34 -17.06 8.98 -4.16
CA ALA A 34 -16.37 7.80 -4.64
C ALA A 34 -15.87 7.96 -6.10
N VAL A 35 -16.67 8.62 -6.95
CA VAL A 35 -16.27 8.94 -8.32
C VAL A 35 -15.12 9.94 -8.34
N ILE A 36 -15.15 10.97 -7.50
CA ILE A 36 -14.05 11.94 -7.39
C ILE A 36 -12.76 11.25 -6.94
N ILE A 37 -12.82 10.40 -5.93
CA ILE A 37 -11.67 9.65 -5.44
C ILE A 37 -11.07 8.80 -6.56
N ALA A 38 -11.90 8.05 -7.28
CA ALA A 38 -11.46 7.21 -8.37
C ALA A 38 -10.82 8.03 -9.51
N PHE A 39 -11.43 9.15 -9.87
CA PHE A 39 -10.92 10.03 -10.92
C PHE A 39 -9.57 10.66 -10.54
N VAL A 40 -9.44 11.18 -9.33
CA VAL A 40 -8.19 11.77 -8.83
C VAL A 40 -7.09 10.71 -8.76
N SER A 41 -7.38 9.53 -8.22
CA SER A 41 -6.40 8.44 -8.12
C SER A 41 -5.93 7.96 -9.49
N ALA A 42 -6.85 7.82 -10.46
CA ALA A 42 -6.52 7.42 -11.82
C ALA A 42 -5.67 8.49 -12.53
N SER A 43 -6.03 9.76 -12.38
CA SER A 43 -5.28 10.87 -12.98
C SER A 43 -3.86 10.97 -12.43
N LEU A 44 -3.69 10.83 -11.12
CA LEU A 44 -2.37 10.84 -10.47
C LEU A 44 -1.52 9.64 -10.88
N LEU A 45 -2.13 8.46 -10.97
CA LEU A 45 -1.44 7.25 -11.41
C LEU A 45 -0.96 7.38 -12.86
N LEU A 46 -1.83 7.88 -13.74
CA LEU A 46 -1.50 8.12 -15.14
C LEU A 46 -0.35 9.14 -15.26
N MET A 47 -0.44 10.25 -14.54
CA MET A 47 0.57 11.31 -14.53
C MET A 47 1.93 10.79 -14.03
N ALA A 48 1.95 10.02 -12.96
CA ALA A 48 3.17 9.40 -12.44
C ALA A 48 3.79 8.39 -13.41
N SER A 49 2.95 7.61 -14.09
CA SER A 49 3.39 6.63 -15.09
C SER A 49 3.98 7.29 -16.33
N LEU A 50 3.35 8.35 -16.84
CA LEU A 50 3.77 9.04 -18.05
C LEU A 50 5.02 9.91 -17.86
N THR A 51 5.18 10.53 -16.69
CA THR A 51 6.27 11.49 -16.47
C THR A 51 7.61 10.81 -16.20
N LYS A 52 7.65 9.85 -15.30
CA LYS A 52 8.90 9.26 -14.81
C LYS A 52 8.92 7.73 -14.76
N GLY A 53 7.83 7.07 -15.14
CA GLY A 53 7.71 5.61 -14.99
C GLY A 53 7.85 5.15 -13.54
N ILE A 54 7.51 6.01 -12.57
CA ILE A 54 7.66 5.69 -11.14
C ILE A 54 6.59 4.67 -10.76
N PRO A 55 6.96 3.49 -10.25
CA PRO A 55 5.99 2.50 -9.77
C PRO A 55 5.32 3.01 -8.50
N THR A 56 4.19 3.71 -8.66
CA THR A 56 3.39 4.19 -7.54
C THR A 56 2.37 3.15 -7.11
N SER A 57 2.17 3.02 -5.80
CA SER A 57 1.17 2.11 -5.25
C SER A 57 -0.24 2.70 -5.41
N LEU A 58 -1.10 2.02 -6.16
CA LEU A 58 -2.51 2.38 -6.31
C LEU A 58 -3.23 2.50 -4.95
N VAL A 59 -2.88 1.62 -4.01
CA VAL A 59 -3.46 1.64 -2.66
C VAL A 59 -3.10 2.93 -1.92
N GLN A 60 -1.85 3.37 -2.00
CA GLN A 60 -1.41 4.62 -1.37
C GLN A 60 -2.10 5.84 -1.98
N LEU A 61 -2.25 5.88 -3.32
CA LEU A 61 -2.95 6.96 -4.01
C LEU A 61 -4.43 7.01 -3.63
N ASN A 62 -5.09 5.85 -3.57
CA ASN A 62 -6.49 5.78 -3.13
C ASN A 62 -6.67 6.26 -1.69
N VAL A 63 -5.82 5.81 -0.76
CA VAL A 63 -5.89 6.26 0.64
C VAL A 63 -5.63 7.76 0.74
N ALA A 64 -4.66 8.30 -0.01
CA ALA A 64 -4.40 9.73 -0.05
C ALA A 64 -5.60 10.54 -0.58
N ALA A 65 -6.25 10.06 -1.65
CA ALA A 65 -7.46 10.68 -2.20
C ALA A 65 -8.63 10.63 -1.21
N ILE A 66 -8.84 9.50 -0.53
CA ILE A 66 -9.84 9.34 0.53
C ILE A 66 -9.58 10.33 1.68
N LEU A 67 -8.33 10.45 2.11
CA LEU A 67 -7.95 11.41 3.15
C LEU A 67 -8.18 12.85 2.69
N GLY A 68 -7.87 13.19 1.45
CA GLY A 68 -8.10 14.51 0.88
C GLY A 68 -9.57 14.90 0.90
N VAL A 69 -10.46 14.05 0.43
CA VAL A 69 -11.92 14.26 0.50
C VAL A 69 -12.40 14.31 1.95
N GLY A 70 -11.86 13.46 2.81
CA GLY A 70 -12.17 13.46 4.25
C GLY A 70 -11.78 14.78 4.92
N VAL A 71 -10.61 15.33 4.61
CA VAL A 71 -10.15 16.63 5.13
C VAL A 71 -11.05 17.76 4.65
N ALA A 72 -11.47 17.73 3.39
CA ALA A 72 -12.39 18.73 2.85
C ALA A 72 -13.76 18.70 3.54
N LYS A 73 -14.24 17.52 3.93
CA LYS A 73 -15.56 17.31 4.52
C LYS A 73 -15.61 17.54 6.03
N LEU A 74 -14.64 17.03 6.76
CA LEU A 74 -14.64 16.98 8.23
C LEU A 74 -13.61 17.92 8.87
N GLY A 75 -12.75 18.52 8.06
CA GLY A 75 -11.64 19.35 8.51
C GLY A 75 -10.41 18.50 8.93
N PRO A 76 -9.21 19.10 8.84
CA PRO A 76 -7.96 18.37 9.06
C PRO A 76 -7.84 17.82 10.49
N LYS A 77 -8.21 18.59 11.51
CA LYS A 77 -8.11 18.17 12.90
C LYS A 77 -8.93 16.92 13.21
N ASN A 78 -10.14 16.81 12.64
CA ASN A 78 -11.05 15.71 12.91
C ASN A 78 -10.64 14.42 12.20
N ILE A 79 -10.10 14.51 10.98
CA ILE A 79 -9.62 13.37 10.22
C ILE A 79 -8.38 12.76 10.86
N PHE A 80 -7.36 13.56 11.15
CA PHE A 80 -6.12 13.05 11.75
C PHE A 80 -6.28 12.55 13.20
N ARG A 81 -7.38 12.92 13.85
CA ARG A 81 -7.74 12.41 15.18
C ARG A 81 -8.38 11.03 15.14
N LYS A 82 -8.88 10.59 13.97
CA LYS A 82 -9.45 9.24 13.82
C LYS A 82 -8.38 8.16 13.99
N THR A 83 -8.69 7.17 14.82
CA THR A 83 -7.78 6.05 15.13
C THR A 83 -7.37 5.28 13.88
N GLU A 84 -8.27 5.11 12.93
CA GLU A 84 -8.03 4.38 11.68
C GLU A 84 -7.00 5.09 10.79
N VAL A 85 -7.09 6.41 10.67
CA VAL A 85 -6.13 7.20 9.92
C VAL A 85 -4.72 7.09 10.53
N ARG A 86 -4.63 7.16 11.85
CA ARG A 86 -3.36 6.96 12.57
C ARG A 86 -2.78 5.57 12.36
N LYS A 87 -3.63 4.53 12.35
CA LYS A 87 -3.20 3.15 12.06
C LYS A 87 -2.64 3.02 10.64
N PHE A 88 -3.22 3.68 9.64
CA PHE A 88 -2.68 3.68 8.28
C PHE A 88 -1.27 4.28 8.22
N PHE A 89 -1.06 5.44 8.80
CA PHE A 89 0.27 6.07 8.86
C PHE A 89 1.28 5.21 9.61
N LEU A 90 0.86 4.60 10.71
CA LEU A 90 1.70 3.70 11.49
C LEU A 90 2.11 2.47 10.67
N MET A 91 1.16 1.86 9.96
CA MET A 91 1.42 0.72 9.08
C MET A 91 2.34 1.07 7.93
N TRP A 92 2.21 2.26 7.34
CA TRP A 92 3.10 2.72 6.27
C TRP A 92 4.54 2.94 6.76
N LEU A 93 4.72 3.24 8.02
CA LEU A 93 6.05 3.35 8.62
C LEU A 93 6.61 1.98 9.02
N ILE A 94 5.79 1.14 9.64
CA ILE A 94 6.21 -0.18 10.14
C ILE A 94 6.50 -1.15 9.00
N ALA A 95 5.68 -1.18 7.94
CA ALA A 95 5.82 -2.14 6.86
C ALA A 95 7.19 -2.07 6.13
N PRO A 96 7.69 -0.89 5.70
CA PRO A 96 9.01 -0.82 5.09
C PRO A 96 10.14 -1.11 6.09
N LEU A 97 9.98 -0.72 7.35
CA LEU A 97 10.96 -1.03 8.38
C LEU A 97 11.07 -2.53 8.63
N PHE A 98 9.94 -3.22 8.71
CA PHE A 98 9.88 -4.67 8.87
C PHE A 98 10.46 -5.39 7.66
N ALA A 99 10.13 -4.94 6.44
CA ALA A 99 10.68 -5.47 5.20
C ALA A 99 12.20 -5.29 5.13
N PHE A 100 12.72 -4.14 5.56
CA PHE A 100 14.15 -3.87 5.63
C PHE A 100 14.87 -4.83 6.58
N VAL A 101 14.36 -4.98 7.81
CA VAL A 101 14.94 -5.91 8.80
C VAL A 101 14.90 -7.34 8.32
N LEU A 102 13.78 -7.78 7.72
CA LEU A 102 13.63 -9.12 7.16
C LEU A 102 14.61 -9.36 6.01
N CYS A 103 14.79 -8.40 5.13
CA CYS A 103 15.73 -8.47 4.02
C CYS A 103 17.17 -8.59 4.52
N LEU A 104 17.56 -7.78 5.49
CA LEU A 104 18.89 -7.89 6.11
C LEU A 104 19.13 -9.27 6.73
N LEU A 105 18.14 -9.79 7.45
CA LEU A 105 18.24 -11.09 8.10
C LEU A 105 18.36 -12.23 7.09
N LEU A 106 17.57 -12.20 6.01
CA LEU A 106 17.62 -13.18 4.94
C LEU A 106 18.95 -13.10 4.17
N THR A 107 19.45 -11.90 3.89
CA THR A 107 20.74 -11.70 3.23
C THR A 107 21.90 -12.23 4.10
N TYR A 108 21.86 -11.94 5.39
CA TYR A 108 22.86 -12.45 6.34
C TYR A 108 22.85 -13.98 6.44
N LEU A 109 21.65 -14.59 6.47
CA LEU A 109 21.53 -16.04 6.46
C LEU A 109 22.01 -16.66 5.16
N ALA A 110 21.70 -16.06 4.02
CA ALA A 110 22.13 -16.52 2.72
C ALA A 110 23.66 -16.42 2.56
N ASP A 111 24.27 -15.37 3.08
CA ASP A 111 25.74 -15.21 3.12
C ASP A 111 26.40 -16.29 3.97
N LYS A 112 25.86 -16.53 5.17
CA LYS A 112 26.38 -17.56 6.07
C LYS A 112 26.19 -18.98 5.55
N MET A 113 25.20 -19.23 4.69
CA MET A 113 24.98 -20.52 4.03
C MET A 113 25.80 -20.68 2.74
N GLY A 114 26.67 -19.74 2.37
CA GLY A 114 27.54 -19.78 1.20
C GLY A 114 26.85 -19.64 -0.16
N TYR A 115 25.56 -19.25 -0.17
CA TYR A 115 24.81 -19.08 -1.43
C TYR A 115 25.22 -17.84 -2.23
N LEU A 116 25.74 -16.80 -1.57
CA LEU A 116 26.16 -15.56 -2.21
C LEU A 116 27.54 -15.69 -2.87
N ASP A 117 28.47 -16.41 -2.26
CA ASP A 117 29.83 -16.63 -2.81
C ASP A 117 29.81 -17.41 -4.12
N ALA A 118 28.94 -18.40 -4.25
CA ALA A 118 28.83 -19.20 -5.48
C ALA A 118 28.30 -18.37 -6.67
N LYS A 119 27.49 -17.37 -6.45
CA LYS A 119 26.89 -16.55 -7.51
C LYS A 119 27.81 -15.44 -8.00
N ILE A 120 28.63 -14.87 -7.13
CA ILE A 120 29.62 -13.83 -7.49
C ILE A 120 30.75 -14.43 -8.33
N VAL A 121 31.14 -15.69 -8.07
CA VAL A 121 32.15 -16.40 -8.84
C VAL A 121 31.66 -16.74 -10.26
N ILE A 122 30.37 -16.95 -10.47
CA ILE A 122 29.81 -17.29 -11.79
C ILE A 122 29.60 -16.01 -12.65
N MET A 123 29.53 -14.82 -12.07
CA MET A 123 29.36 -13.54 -12.79
C MET A 123 30.70 -12.85 -13.14
N LYS A 124 31.85 -13.45 -12.86
CA LYS A 124 33.17 -13.06 -13.36
C LYS A 124 33.58 -13.90 -14.54
#